data_de8a9853af07694c3663ff91fc73d20d
#
_entry.id   de8a9853af07694c3663ff91fc73d20d
#
_cell.length_a   1.000
_cell.length_b   1.000
_cell.length_c   1.000
_cell.angle_alpha   90.00
_cell.angle_beta   90.00
_cell.angle_gamma   90.00
#
_symmetry.space_group_name_H-M   'P 1'
#
loop_
_entity.id
_entity.type
_entity.pdbx_description
1 polymer ?
#
loop_
_entity_poly.entity_id
_entity_poly.type
_entity_poly.pdbx_seq_one_letter_code
_entity_poly.pdbx_strand_id
1 'polypeptide(L)'
;MSGYNAVLARNTEHAPKSIGPYSQTVAFSHYNNLSAQLPIDPNSGKLVAGGVKEQAEQCFNNIKAVVESIGHVMSDVVRITVFVTNIKDVDAVDEIYKTFFPTYVPARTTAAVAALPMDALVQIEALISNGEGTIPNAPQAGDLIKLTNNTANAPVS
;
A
#
# COMPACT_ATOMS: atom_id res chain seq x y z
N MET A 1 17.58 -24.69 6.08
CA MET A 1 16.53 -23.68 6.11
C MET A 1 15.25 -24.34 6.63
N SER A 2 14.55 -23.69 7.48
CA SER A 2 13.28 -24.23 7.97
C SER A 2 12.31 -24.48 6.81
N GLY A 3 11.46 -25.48 6.92
CA GLY A 3 10.49 -25.84 5.90
C GLY A 3 9.40 -24.82 5.68
N TYR A 4 9.27 -23.83 6.53
CA TYR A 4 8.43 -22.68 6.32
C TYR A 4 9.21 -21.42 6.61
N ASN A 5 8.90 -20.39 5.86
CA ASN A 5 9.53 -19.10 6.02
C ASN A 5 8.54 -18.12 6.65
N ALA A 6 9.02 -17.37 7.59
CA ALA A 6 8.27 -16.23 8.10
C ALA A 6 8.22 -15.07 7.09
N VAL A 7 9.04 -15.14 6.05
CA VAL A 7 9.11 -14.12 4.99
C VAL A 7 8.38 -14.63 3.76
N LEU A 8 7.42 -13.84 3.27
CA LEU A 8 6.59 -14.21 2.13
C LEU A 8 6.44 -13.03 1.16
N ALA A 9 7.08 -13.17 -0.01
CA ALA A 9 6.96 -12.18 -1.09
C ALA A 9 5.73 -12.50 -1.95
N ARG A 10 4.95 -11.47 -2.30
CA ARG A 10 3.75 -11.62 -3.11
C ARG A 10 3.59 -10.49 -4.11
N ASN A 11 2.95 -10.80 -5.23
CA ASN A 11 2.66 -9.86 -6.30
C ASN A 11 1.25 -10.09 -6.82
N THR A 12 0.64 -9.05 -7.36
CA THR A 12 -0.68 -9.12 -7.99
C THR A 12 -0.67 -8.43 -9.36
N GLU A 13 -1.49 -8.92 -10.27
CA GLU A 13 -1.69 -8.28 -11.57
C GLU A 13 -2.58 -7.03 -11.49
N HIS A 14 -3.25 -6.83 -10.35
CA HIS A 14 -4.14 -5.68 -10.15
C HIS A 14 -3.39 -4.40 -9.75
N ALA A 15 -2.08 -4.51 -9.54
CA ALA A 15 -1.19 -3.37 -9.31
C ALA A 15 -0.06 -3.40 -10.36
N PRO A 16 0.64 -2.29 -10.57
CA PRO A 16 1.72 -2.25 -11.56
C PRO A 16 2.80 -3.28 -11.28
N LYS A 17 3.32 -3.90 -12.32
CA LYS A 17 4.52 -4.74 -12.21
C LYS A 17 5.68 -3.89 -11.69
N SER A 18 6.51 -4.50 -10.86
CA SER A 18 7.72 -3.84 -10.37
C SER A 18 8.60 -3.42 -11.54
N ILE A 19 9.03 -2.18 -11.53
CA ILE A 19 9.91 -1.62 -12.58
C ILE A 19 11.38 -1.89 -12.30
N GLY A 20 11.69 -2.63 -11.25
CA GLY A 20 13.02 -2.99 -10.83
C GLY A 20 13.02 -4.29 -10.02
N PRO A 21 14.16 -4.68 -9.46
CA PRO A 21 14.29 -5.95 -8.75
C PRO A 21 13.71 -5.89 -7.33
N TYR A 22 12.38 -5.81 -7.21
CA TYR A 22 11.68 -5.81 -5.93
C TYR A 22 10.30 -6.44 -6.05
N SER A 23 9.80 -6.98 -4.95
CA SER A 23 8.43 -7.48 -4.84
C SER A 23 7.46 -6.34 -4.50
N GLN A 24 6.21 -6.47 -4.87
CA GLN A 24 5.19 -5.50 -4.50
C GLN A 24 4.98 -5.47 -2.99
N THR A 25 4.96 -6.64 -2.35
CA THR A 25 4.81 -6.73 -0.90
C THR A 25 5.57 -7.93 -0.35
N VAL A 26 6.08 -7.78 0.87
CA VAL A 26 6.76 -8.84 1.61
C VAL A 26 6.22 -8.86 3.02
N ALA A 27 5.65 -10.00 3.39
CA ALA A 27 5.16 -10.24 4.73
C ALA A 27 6.28 -10.80 5.62
N PHE A 28 6.36 -10.29 6.83
CA PHE A 28 7.22 -10.83 7.87
C PHE A 28 6.59 -10.58 9.22
N SER A 29 6.42 -11.66 10.01
CA SER A 29 5.85 -11.59 11.35
C SER A 29 4.49 -10.87 11.34
N HIS A 30 4.36 -9.74 12.03
CA HIS A 30 3.11 -9.01 12.17
C HIS A 30 2.89 -7.94 11.11
N TYR A 31 3.76 -7.86 10.10
CA TYR A 31 3.72 -6.78 9.12
C TYR A 31 3.81 -7.28 7.70
N ASN A 32 3.12 -6.57 6.81
CA ASN A 32 3.37 -6.61 5.37
C ASN A 32 4.03 -5.30 4.96
N ASN A 33 5.22 -5.41 4.39
CA ASN A 33 5.96 -4.26 3.85
C ASN A 33 5.61 -4.11 2.39
N LEU A 34 4.96 -3.02 2.05
CA LEU A 34 4.52 -2.77 0.69
C LEU A 34 5.48 -1.80 0.04
N SER A 35 6.06 -2.22 -1.08
CA SER A 35 6.94 -1.35 -1.85
C SER A 35 6.23 -0.09 -2.28
N ALA A 36 6.97 1.01 -2.33
CA ALA A 36 6.40 2.29 -2.74
C ALA A 36 5.74 2.18 -4.10
N GLN A 37 4.52 2.65 -4.19
CA GLN A 37 3.75 2.66 -5.42
C GLN A 37 3.91 3.97 -6.16
N LEU A 38 4.23 3.86 -7.43
CA LEU A 38 4.22 4.95 -8.38
C LEU A 38 2.82 5.12 -8.97
N PRO A 39 2.51 6.29 -9.55
CA PRO A 39 1.20 6.51 -10.15
C PRO A 39 1.06 5.88 -11.53
N ILE A 40 1.36 4.59 -11.62
CA ILE A 40 1.34 3.82 -12.86
C ILE A 40 -0.01 3.13 -12.99
N ASP A 41 -0.62 3.25 -14.16
CA ASP A 41 -1.78 2.46 -14.53
C ASP A 41 -1.33 1.00 -14.73
N PRO A 42 -1.85 0.03 -13.97
CA PRO A 42 -1.42 -1.36 -14.08
C PRO A 42 -1.74 -1.98 -15.45
N ASN A 43 -2.69 -1.45 -16.18
CA ASN A 43 -3.06 -1.97 -17.50
C ASN A 43 -2.10 -1.50 -18.59
N SER A 44 -1.70 -0.24 -18.57
CA SER A 44 -0.82 0.33 -19.59
C SER A 44 0.67 0.27 -19.24
N GLY A 45 1.00 0.20 -17.95
CA GLY A 45 2.37 0.30 -17.47
C GLY A 45 2.95 1.71 -17.53
N LYS A 46 2.10 2.71 -17.75
CA LYS A 46 2.50 4.12 -17.89
C LYS A 46 1.94 4.96 -16.75
N LEU A 47 2.59 6.10 -16.49
CA LEU A 47 2.03 7.07 -15.57
C LEU A 47 0.65 7.52 -16.04
N VAL A 48 -0.27 7.71 -15.08
CA VAL A 48 -1.59 8.24 -15.40
C VAL A 48 -1.48 9.69 -15.87
N ALA A 49 -2.41 10.09 -16.71
CA ALA A 49 -2.53 11.49 -17.13
C ALA A 49 -3.01 12.36 -15.98
N GLY A 50 -2.66 13.64 -16.02
CA GLY A 50 -3.07 14.62 -15.04
C GLY A 50 -1.94 15.08 -14.12
N GLY A 51 -2.31 15.77 -13.07
CA GLY A 51 -1.37 16.33 -12.13
C GLY A 51 -1.20 15.47 -10.86
N VAL A 52 -0.77 16.12 -9.79
CA VAL A 52 -0.46 15.44 -8.53
C VAL A 52 -1.68 14.74 -7.91
N LYS A 53 -2.89 15.30 -8.06
CA LYS A 53 -4.10 14.65 -7.52
C LYS A 53 -4.38 13.33 -8.19
N GLU A 54 -4.36 13.29 -9.51
CA GLU A 54 -4.58 12.08 -10.29
C GLU A 54 -3.48 11.07 -10.01
N GLN A 55 -2.25 11.52 -9.87
CA GLN A 55 -1.14 10.65 -9.52
C GLN A 55 -1.27 10.09 -8.10
N ALA A 56 -1.63 10.92 -7.12
CA ALA A 56 -1.86 10.45 -5.75
C ALA A 56 -2.98 9.42 -5.70
N GLU A 57 -4.09 9.66 -6.39
CA GLU A 57 -5.20 8.71 -6.46
C GLU A 57 -4.75 7.37 -7.03
N GLN A 58 -3.96 7.39 -8.10
CA GLN A 58 -3.45 6.14 -8.68
C GLN A 58 -2.50 5.41 -7.73
N CYS A 59 -1.63 6.12 -7.03
CA CYS A 59 -0.77 5.51 -6.01
C CYS A 59 -1.60 4.78 -4.95
N PHE A 60 -2.65 5.42 -4.43
CA PHE A 60 -3.51 4.80 -3.43
C PHE A 60 -4.34 3.66 -3.99
N ASN A 61 -4.82 3.75 -5.22
CA ASN A 61 -5.50 2.64 -5.88
C ASN A 61 -4.58 1.44 -6.03
N ASN A 62 -3.31 1.66 -6.36
CA ASN A 62 -2.32 0.60 -6.47
C ASN A 62 -2.03 -0.03 -5.10
N ILE A 63 -1.90 0.79 -4.05
CA ILE A 63 -1.75 0.30 -2.68
C ILE A 63 -2.96 -0.56 -2.28
N LYS A 64 -4.16 -0.06 -2.54
CA LYS A 64 -5.40 -0.78 -2.23
C LYS A 64 -5.47 -2.12 -2.94
N ALA A 65 -5.09 -2.18 -4.22
CA ALA A 65 -5.06 -3.41 -4.98
C ALA A 65 -4.11 -4.44 -4.36
N VAL A 66 -2.92 -4.02 -3.94
CA VAL A 66 -1.97 -4.91 -3.26
C VAL A 66 -2.50 -5.35 -1.90
N VAL A 67 -3.02 -4.42 -1.12
CA VAL A 67 -3.59 -4.70 0.21
C VAL A 67 -4.71 -5.73 0.11
N GLU A 68 -5.64 -5.55 -0.81
CA GLU A 68 -6.75 -6.47 -1.00
C GLU A 68 -6.29 -7.83 -1.53
N SER A 69 -5.25 -7.86 -2.37
CA SER A 69 -4.71 -9.12 -2.92
C SER A 69 -4.11 -10.03 -1.86
N ILE A 70 -3.68 -9.47 -0.74
CA ILE A 70 -3.12 -10.24 0.39
C ILE A 70 -4.12 -10.44 1.51
N GLY A 71 -5.40 -10.12 1.26
CA GLY A 71 -6.49 -10.39 2.19
C GLY A 71 -6.70 -9.35 3.27
N HIS A 72 -6.20 -8.16 3.07
CA HIS A 72 -6.35 -7.04 3.99
C HIS A 72 -7.25 -5.94 3.41
N VAL A 73 -7.51 -4.93 4.21
CA VAL A 73 -8.26 -3.73 3.84
C VAL A 73 -7.47 -2.49 4.22
N MET A 74 -7.85 -1.34 3.69
CA MET A 74 -7.09 -0.10 3.92
C MET A 74 -6.99 0.28 5.40
N SER A 75 -7.96 -0.09 6.23
CA SER A 75 -7.89 0.16 7.67
C SER A 75 -6.83 -0.68 8.40
N ASP A 76 -6.22 -1.67 7.73
CA ASP A 76 -5.08 -2.42 8.27
C ASP A 76 -3.74 -1.71 8.03
N VAL A 77 -3.75 -0.63 7.26
CA VAL A 77 -2.56 0.17 7.01
C VAL A 77 -2.20 0.92 8.30
N VAL A 78 -0.98 0.73 8.79
CA VAL A 78 -0.52 1.33 10.05
C VAL A 78 0.42 2.50 9.83
N ARG A 79 1.06 2.56 8.67
CA ARG A 79 1.98 3.65 8.34
C ARG A 79 1.99 3.91 6.83
N ILE A 80 2.01 5.19 6.49
CA ILE A 80 2.18 5.69 5.12
C ILE A 80 3.39 6.60 5.07
N THR A 81 4.19 6.48 4.03
CA THR A 81 5.23 7.45 3.71
C THR A 81 4.93 8.05 2.34
N VAL A 82 4.81 9.37 2.29
CA VAL A 82 4.54 10.11 1.06
C VAL A 82 5.80 10.83 0.62
N PHE A 83 6.23 10.56 -0.60
CA PHE A 83 7.32 11.28 -1.25
C PHE A 83 6.73 12.13 -2.37
N VAL A 84 7.06 13.41 -2.37
CA VAL A 84 6.67 14.34 -3.44
C VAL A 84 7.91 15.03 -3.98
N THR A 85 7.86 15.50 -5.22
CA THR A 85 8.96 16.28 -5.80
C THR A 85 8.83 17.77 -5.50
N ASN A 86 7.66 18.20 -5.03
CA ASN A 86 7.41 19.59 -4.62
C ASN A 86 6.56 19.57 -3.35
N ILE A 87 7.10 20.10 -2.26
CA ILE A 87 6.40 20.11 -0.97
C ILE A 87 5.06 20.86 -1.03
N LYS A 88 4.89 21.77 -1.97
CA LYS A 88 3.64 22.49 -2.16
C LYS A 88 2.50 21.60 -2.66
N ASP A 89 2.81 20.40 -3.17
CA ASP A 89 1.81 19.43 -3.63
C ASP A 89 1.15 18.65 -2.50
N VAL A 90 1.65 18.77 -1.27
CA VAL A 90 1.16 17.96 -0.13
C VAL A 90 -0.31 18.20 0.15
N ASP A 91 -0.80 19.43 0.05
CA ASP A 91 -2.22 19.72 0.30
C ASP A 91 -3.12 19.00 -0.71
N ALA A 92 -2.71 18.94 -1.96
CA ALA A 92 -3.44 18.21 -3.00
C ALA A 92 -3.42 16.69 -2.75
N VAL A 93 -2.30 16.16 -2.31
CA VAL A 93 -2.19 14.74 -1.90
C VAL A 93 -3.12 14.48 -0.73
N ASP A 94 -3.19 15.36 0.25
CA ASP A 94 -4.02 15.21 1.44
C ASP A 94 -5.52 15.16 1.12
N GLU A 95 -5.96 15.90 0.13
CA GLU A 95 -7.36 15.81 -0.31
C GLU A 95 -7.72 14.41 -0.77
N ILE A 96 -6.82 13.77 -1.52
CA ILE A 96 -7.00 12.40 -1.99
C ILE A 96 -6.83 11.41 -0.84
N TYR A 97 -5.84 11.62 0.01
CA TYR A 97 -5.54 10.79 1.17
C TYR A 97 -6.79 10.58 2.05
N LYS A 98 -7.53 11.65 2.31
CA LYS A 98 -8.73 11.60 3.15
C LYS A 98 -9.80 10.67 2.59
N THR A 99 -9.88 10.50 1.29
CA THR A 99 -10.88 9.63 0.66
C THR A 99 -10.57 8.15 0.89
N PHE A 100 -9.29 7.79 1.08
CA PHE A 100 -8.86 6.42 1.35
C PHE A 100 -8.84 6.08 2.84
N PHE A 101 -8.75 7.08 3.72
CA PHE A 101 -8.72 6.90 5.17
C PHE A 101 -9.79 7.78 5.84
N PRO A 102 -11.08 7.46 5.65
CA PRO A 102 -12.14 8.33 6.16
C PRO A 102 -12.37 8.23 7.67
N THR A 103 -11.99 7.13 8.30
CA THR A 103 -12.26 6.88 9.72
C THR A 103 -11.00 6.63 10.53
N TYR A 104 -10.08 5.87 9.98
CA TYR A 104 -8.80 5.56 10.62
C TYR A 104 -7.67 6.16 9.81
N VAL A 105 -6.80 6.88 10.49
CA VAL A 105 -5.67 7.56 9.84
C VAL A 105 -4.36 6.93 10.35
N PRO A 106 -3.58 6.32 9.46
CA PRO A 106 -2.32 5.70 9.85
C PRO A 106 -1.27 6.74 10.24
N ALA A 107 -0.22 6.29 10.90
CA ALA A 107 0.96 7.09 11.11
C ALA A 107 1.56 7.49 9.75
N ARG A 108 2.13 8.68 9.66
CA ARG A 108 2.58 9.21 8.37
C ARG A 108 3.91 9.94 8.49
N THR A 109 4.73 9.79 7.45
CA THR A 109 5.89 10.63 7.18
C THR A 109 5.72 11.23 5.79
N THR A 110 6.05 12.51 5.63
CA THR A 110 5.99 13.21 4.35
C THR A 110 7.33 13.89 4.08
N ALA A 111 7.87 13.72 2.89
CA ALA A 111 9.13 14.33 2.50
C ALA A 111 9.10 14.75 1.03
N ALA A 112 9.75 15.87 0.74
CA ALA A 112 10.05 16.25 -0.62
C ALA A 112 11.42 15.68 -1.00
N VAL A 113 11.52 15.14 -2.22
CA VAL A 113 12.73 14.54 -2.77
C VAL A 113 13.10 15.22 -4.07
N ALA A 114 14.35 15.07 -4.48
CA ALA A 114 14.86 15.74 -5.68
C ALA A 114 14.20 15.21 -6.96
N ALA A 115 13.92 13.91 -7.03
CA ALA A 115 13.29 13.27 -8.18
C ALA A 115 12.69 11.94 -7.78
N LEU A 116 11.75 11.45 -8.56
CA LEU A 116 11.14 10.13 -8.42
C LEU A 116 11.27 9.36 -9.74
N PRO A 117 11.24 8.01 -9.70
CA PRO A 117 11.27 7.23 -10.93
C PRO A 117 10.17 7.65 -11.90
N MET A 118 10.47 7.57 -13.20
CA MET A 118 9.55 7.90 -14.29
C MET A 118 9.06 9.37 -14.27
N ASP A 119 9.80 10.24 -13.58
CA ASP A 119 9.41 11.65 -13.40
C ASP A 119 8.04 11.81 -12.71
N ALA A 120 7.69 10.86 -11.84
CA ALA A 120 6.47 10.96 -11.05
C ALA A 120 6.53 12.14 -10.09
N LEU A 121 5.38 12.72 -9.80
CA LEU A 121 5.24 13.83 -8.84
C LEU A 121 5.07 13.33 -7.41
N VAL A 122 4.63 12.10 -7.23
CA VAL A 122 4.35 11.50 -5.93
C VAL A 122 4.63 9.99 -5.98
N GLN A 123 5.12 9.47 -4.87
CA GLN A 123 5.33 8.04 -4.65
C GLN A 123 4.95 7.73 -3.19
N ILE A 124 4.25 6.63 -2.95
CA ILE A 124 3.70 6.34 -1.63
C ILE A 124 3.98 4.90 -1.26
N GLU A 125 4.53 4.67 -0.08
CA GLU A 125 4.70 3.34 0.49
C GLU A 125 3.83 3.14 1.71
N ALA A 126 3.57 1.89 2.05
CA ALA A 126 2.71 1.54 3.16
C ALA A 126 3.28 0.38 3.97
N LEU A 127 2.97 0.39 5.25
CA LEU A 127 3.17 -0.74 6.16
C LEU A 127 1.80 -1.18 6.65
N ILE A 128 1.50 -2.46 6.52
CA ILE A 128 0.20 -3.02 6.83
C ILE A 128 0.34 -4.02 7.98
N SER A 129 -0.57 -3.96 8.94
CA SER A 129 -0.63 -4.94 10.02
C SER A 129 -0.99 -6.31 9.44
N ASN A 130 -0.30 -7.35 9.88
CA ASN A 130 -0.58 -8.73 9.50
C ASN A 130 -1.33 -9.49 10.63
N GLY A 131 -1.71 -8.79 11.69
CA GLY A 131 -2.45 -9.36 12.81
C GLY A 131 -1.65 -10.42 13.57
N GLU A 132 -2.08 -11.69 13.45
CA GLU A 132 -1.49 -12.80 14.19
C GLU A 132 -0.10 -13.23 13.72
N GLY A 133 0.49 -12.51 12.76
CA GLY A 133 1.78 -12.85 12.19
C GLY A 133 1.67 -13.36 10.76
N THR A 134 2.81 -13.68 10.16
CA THR A 134 2.87 -14.14 8.78
C THR A 134 2.30 -15.55 8.64
N ILE A 135 1.37 -15.69 7.72
CA ILE A 135 0.78 -16.98 7.38
C ILE A 135 1.41 -17.42 6.05
N PRO A 136 2.18 -18.53 6.02
CA PRO A 136 2.92 -18.93 4.83
C PRO A 136 2.03 -19.08 3.60
N ASN A 137 0.97 -19.76 3.63
CA ASN A 137 0.04 -19.89 2.51
C ASN A 137 -1.23 -19.10 2.85
N ALA A 138 -1.09 -17.79 2.74
CA ALA A 138 -2.15 -16.88 3.16
C ALA A 138 -3.52 -17.30 2.62
N PRO A 139 -4.56 -17.24 3.46
CA PRO A 139 -5.93 -17.48 3.00
C PRO A 139 -6.32 -16.54 1.87
N GLN A 140 -7.38 -16.90 1.19
CA GLN A 140 -7.94 -16.03 0.16
C GLN A 140 -8.37 -14.69 0.77
N ALA A 141 -8.32 -13.65 -0.05
CA ALA A 141 -8.62 -12.30 0.38
C ALA A 141 -9.93 -12.19 1.19
N GLY A 142 -10.98 -12.91 0.76
CA GLY A 142 -12.25 -12.87 1.44
C GLY A 142 -12.21 -13.42 2.86
N ASP A 143 -11.41 -14.43 3.11
CA ASP A 143 -11.29 -15.02 4.45
C ASP A 143 -10.55 -14.10 5.40
N LEU A 144 -9.48 -13.47 4.94
CA LEU A 144 -8.73 -12.50 5.74
C LEU A 144 -9.54 -11.23 6.02
N ILE A 145 -10.33 -10.78 5.06
CA ILE A 145 -11.22 -9.63 5.26
C ILE A 145 -12.24 -9.95 6.36
N LYS A 146 -12.80 -11.16 6.37
CA LYS A 146 -13.73 -11.60 7.42
C LYS A 146 -13.06 -11.58 8.79
N LEU A 147 -11.84 -12.10 8.89
CA LEU A 147 -11.10 -12.11 10.14
C LEU A 147 -10.82 -10.69 10.63
N THR A 148 -10.39 -9.81 9.74
CA THR A 148 -10.13 -8.41 10.06
C THR A 148 -11.39 -7.70 10.55
N ASN A 149 -12.51 -7.91 9.85
CA ASN A 149 -13.77 -7.29 10.24
C ASN A 149 -14.25 -7.80 11.60
N ASN A 150 -14.10 -9.10 11.87
CA ASN A 150 -14.46 -9.64 13.16
C ASN A 150 -13.59 -9.05 14.27
N THR A 151 -12.31 -8.89 14.04
CA THR A 151 -11.40 -8.27 15.01
C THR A 151 -11.77 -6.81 15.25
N ALA A 152 -12.09 -6.08 14.18
CA ALA A 152 -12.48 -4.67 14.28
C ALA A 152 -13.80 -4.49 15.05
N ASN A 153 -14.70 -5.46 14.98
CA ASN A 153 -15.99 -5.44 15.66
C ASN A 153 -15.92 -6.07 17.06
N ALA A 154 -14.81 -6.69 17.43
CA ALA A 154 -14.66 -7.22 18.78
C ALA A 154 -14.61 -6.06 19.79
N PRO A 155 -15.21 -6.25 20.99
CA PRO A 155 -15.09 -5.24 22.03
C PRO A 155 -13.61 -4.99 22.32
N VAL A 156 -13.24 -3.75 22.33
CA VAL A 156 -11.88 -3.36 22.71
C VAL A 156 -11.78 -3.61 24.21
N SER A 157 -11.05 -4.64 24.54
CA SER A 157 -10.81 -4.98 25.94
C SER A 157 -9.63 -4.21 26.48
#